data_81c7c83e152f7f26220f4a57d3785461
#
_entry.id   81c7c83e152f7f26220f4a57d3785461
#
_cell.length_a   1.000
_cell.length_b   1.000
_cell.length_c   1.000
_cell.angle_alpha   90.00
_cell.angle_beta   90.00
_cell.angle_gamma   90.00
#
_symmetry.space_group_name_H-M   'P 1'
#
loop_
_entity.id
_entity.type
_entity.pdbx_description
1 polymer ?
#
loop_
_entity_poly.entity_id
_entity_poly.type
_entity_poly.pdbx_seq_one_letter_code
_entity_poly.pdbx_strand_id
1 'polypeptide(L)'
;MNRNRFSLAGWVAIASAIILPLGFFMAIAQGLIGVAVFGYHGPSFGPGDLLFMLFTVMWAYTLWMFRVYLNERYDYHGLDFLIVAAICVTVLLQIVSLGLQGIAFGLAPIAGNIFIVFYLMFAAFAMFTAGILDILIAVKLLQMRKGDNDLLKAFAYITMAVGVLEVTVILSPLAFVLVPVYCVILGMIFLWKQEEVQLA
;
A
#
# COMPACT_ATOMS: atom_id res chain seq x y z
N MET A 1 27.18 -6.02 -5.35
CA MET A 1 25.76 -5.82 -4.98
C MET A 1 25.67 -5.61 -3.47
N ASN A 2 25.06 -4.52 -3.01
CA ASN A 2 25.03 -4.21 -1.57
C ASN A 2 23.94 -5.06 -0.86
N ARG A 3 24.36 -6.20 -0.31
CA ARG A 3 23.50 -7.26 0.27
C ARG A 3 22.56 -6.75 1.36
N ASN A 4 23.01 -5.76 2.13
CA ASN A 4 22.26 -5.24 3.29
C ASN A 4 21.00 -4.47 2.90
N ARG A 5 20.94 -3.83 1.71
CA ARG A 5 19.77 -3.01 1.34
C ARG A 5 18.53 -3.82 0.99
N PHE A 6 18.67 -4.99 0.34
CA PHE A 6 17.52 -5.86 0.05
C PHE A 6 17.03 -6.58 1.30
N SER A 7 17.95 -6.96 2.21
CA SER A 7 17.56 -7.49 3.51
C SER A 7 16.72 -6.49 4.30
N LEU A 8 17.14 -5.22 4.33
CA LEU A 8 16.36 -4.15 4.98
C LEU A 8 14.98 -4.01 4.32
N ALA A 9 14.91 -3.98 2.98
CA ALA A 9 13.64 -3.88 2.27
C ALA A 9 12.70 -5.06 2.58
N GLY A 10 13.24 -6.26 2.71
CA GLY A 10 12.48 -7.45 3.10
C GLY A 10 11.85 -7.32 4.49
N TRP A 11 12.64 -6.89 5.47
CA TRP A 11 12.12 -6.67 6.83
C TRP A 11 11.13 -5.51 6.91
N VAL A 12 11.34 -4.43 6.14
CA VAL A 12 10.41 -3.31 6.04
C VAL A 12 9.08 -3.78 5.44
N ALA A 13 9.10 -4.60 4.38
CA ALA A 13 7.89 -5.18 3.81
C ALA A 13 7.12 -6.04 4.82
N ILE A 14 7.81 -6.93 5.57
CA ILE A 14 7.19 -7.76 6.60
C ILE A 14 6.61 -6.90 7.73
N ALA A 15 7.34 -5.87 8.19
CA ALA A 15 6.84 -4.95 9.20
C ALA A 15 5.59 -4.20 8.72
N SER A 16 5.52 -3.83 7.43
CA SER A 16 4.34 -3.21 6.82
C SER A 16 3.10 -4.09 6.91
N ALA A 17 3.25 -5.42 6.84
CA ALA A 17 2.15 -6.38 7.01
C ALA A 17 1.51 -6.33 8.40
N ILE A 18 2.23 -5.86 9.41
CA ILE A 18 1.75 -5.71 10.79
C ILE A 18 1.20 -4.30 11.01
N ILE A 19 1.91 -3.29 10.50
CA ILE A 19 1.56 -1.87 10.73
C ILE A 19 0.23 -1.51 10.10
N LEU A 20 -0.08 -2.02 8.90
CA LEU A 20 -1.33 -1.70 8.21
C LEU A 20 -2.57 -2.15 8.99
N PRO A 21 -2.70 -3.44 9.42
CA PRO A 21 -3.84 -3.85 10.24
C PRO A 21 -3.93 -3.11 11.57
N LEU A 22 -2.79 -2.86 12.24
CA LEU A 22 -2.77 -2.07 13.47
C LEU A 22 -3.30 -0.66 13.26
N GLY A 23 -2.86 0.02 12.18
CA GLY A 23 -3.35 1.34 11.81
C GLY A 23 -4.87 1.34 11.57
N PHE A 24 -5.37 0.32 10.87
CA PHE A 24 -6.80 0.15 10.60
C PHE A 24 -7.61 -0.05 11.89
N PHE A 25 -7.20 -0.95 12.78
CA PHE A 25 -7.87 -1.17 14.06
C PHE A 25 -7.84 0.08 14.95
N MET A 26 -6.70 0.79 14.98
CA MET A 26 -6.58 2.04 15.73
C MET A 26 -7.49 3.13 15.18
N ALA A 27 -7.62 3.27 13.87
CA ALA A 27 -8.51 4.24 13.23
C ALA A 27 -9.98 3.92 13.54
N ILE A 28 -10.39 2.65 13.51
CA ILE A 28 -11.74 2.23 13.91
C ILE A 28 -11.99 2.55 15.39
N ALA A 29 -11.08 2.16 16.28
CA ALA A 29 -11.20 2.42 17.71
C ALA A 29 -11.32 3.92 18.01
N GLN A 30 -10.51 4.74 17.35
CA GLN A 30 -10.53 6.19 17.44
C GLN A 30 -11.89 6.77 16.98
N GLY A 31 -12.43 6.29 15.86
CA GLY A 31 -13.75 6.70 15.38
C GLY A 31 -14.87 6.33 16.37
N LEU A 32 -14.85 5.11 16.91
CA LEU A 32 -15.83 4.65 17.90
C LEU A 32 -15.77 5.46 19.21
N ILE A 33 -14.57 5.74 19.71
CA ILE A 33 -14.37 6.56 20.92
C ILE A 33 -14.84 7.99 20.66
N GLY A 34 -14.51 8.56 19.49
CA GLY A 34 -14.97 9.90 19.09
C GLY A 34 -16.48 10.03 19.14
N VAL A 35 -17.20 9.06 18.58
CA VAL A 35 -18.66 9.02 18.60
C VAL A 35 -19.21 8.79 20.01
N ALA A 36 -18.69 7.79 20.74
CA ALA A 36 -19.24 7.37 22.03
C ALA A 36 -18.98 8.37 23.16
N VAL A 37 -17.82 9.03 23.17
CA VAL A 37 -17.39 9.88 24.29
C VAL A 37 -17.64 11.36 24.01
N PHE A 38 -17.43 11.80 22.78
CA PHE A 38 -17.47 13.22 22.44
C PHE A 38 -18.67 13.61 21.56
N GLY A 39 -19.51 12.62 21.14
CA GLY A 39 -20.61 12.87 20.19
C GLY A 39 -20.12 13.43 18.84
N TYR A 40 -18.81 13.26 18.54
CA TYR A 40 -18.17 13.83 17.36
C TYR A 40 -18.21 12.83 16.20
N HIS A 41 -18.78 13.25 15.08
CA HIS A 41 -18.92 12.44 13.88
C HIS A 41 -17.99 12.88 12.73
N GLY A 42 -16.99 13.69 13.03
CA GLY A 42 -16.06 14.21 12.03
C GLY A 42 -14.71 13.48 12.00
N PRO A 43 -13.92 13.71 10.94
CA PRO A 43 -12.56 13.19 10.85
C PRO A 43 -11.67 13.79 11.94
N SER A 44 -10.98 12.94 12.68
CA SER A 44 -10.04 13.34 13.74
C SER A 44 -8.67 12.74 13.46
N PHE A 45 -7.61 13.55 13.56
CA PHE A 45 -6.26 13.06 13.47
C PHE A 45 -5.86 12.31 14.74
N GLY A 46 -5.30 11.12 14.61
CA GLY A 46 -4.92 10.31 15.75
C GLY A 46 -3.88 9.23 15.48
N PRO A 47 -3.67 8.32 16.43
CA PRO A 47 -2.65 7.27 16.31
C PRO A 47 -2.78 6.39 15.07
N GLY A 48 -4.01 6.12 14.61
CA GLY A 48 -4.27 5.36 13.40
C GLY A 48 -3.69 6.06 12.16
N ASP A 49 -3.86 7.36 12.05
CA ASP A 49 -3.33 8.16 10.92
C ASP A 49 -1.80 8.16 10.90
N LEU A 50 -1.16 8.24 12.07
CA LEU A 50 0.30 8.13 12.18
C LEU A 50 0.81 6.76 11.68
N LEU A 51 0.10 5.69 12.01
CA LEU A 51 0.45 4.35 11.51
C LEU A 51 0.24 4.23 10.00
N PHE A 52 -0.81 4.84 9.45
CA PHE A 52 -1.00 4.89 7.99
C PHE A 52 0.08 5.73 7.29
N MET A 53 0.51 6.84 7.87
CA MET A 53 1.65 7.62 7.35
C MET A 53 2.93 6.77 7.35
N LEU A 54 3.21 6.09 8.46
CA LEU A 54 4.37 5.21 8.58
C LEU A 54 4.28 4.09 7.53
N PHE A 55 3.13 3.43 7.41
CA PHE A 55 2.89 2.42 6.38
C PHE A 55 3.16 2.98 4.98
N THR A 56 2.63 4.15 4.65
CA THR A 56 2.82 4.78 3.33
C THR A 56 4.30 4.99 2.99
N VAL A 57 5.10 5.48 3.95
CA VAL A 57 6.55 5.67 3.75
C VAL A 57 7.25 4.33 3.56
N MET A 58 6.96 3.35 4.41
CA MET A 58 7.54 2.00 4.33
C MET A 58 7.15 1.31 3.02
N TRP A 59 5.91 1.47 2.59
CA TRP A 59 5.38 0.91 1.36
C TRP A 59 6.03 1.53 0.12
N ALA A 60 6.13 2.87 0.07
CA ALA A 60 6.81 3.57 -1.01
C ALA A 60 8.29 3.14 -1.12
N TYR A 61 8.99 3.02 0.02
CA TYR A 61 10.35 2.49 0.06
C TYR A 61 10.44 1.05 -0.46
N THR A 62 9.53 0.18 -0.05
CA THR A 62 9.49 -1.23 -0.46
C THR A 62 9.25 -1.37 -1.96
N LEU A 63 8.29 -0.62 -2.52
CA LEU A 63 8.04 -0.60 -3.97
C LEU A 63 9.24 -0.06 -4.75
N TRP A 64 9.88 1.00 -4.25
CA TRP A 64 11.11 1.52 -4.86
C TRP A 64 12.22 0.47 -4.89
N MET A 65 12.42 -0.25 -3.79
CA MET A 65 13.39 -1.34 -3.70
C MET A 65 13.02 -2.53 -4.58
N PHE A 66 11.72 -2.79 -4.76
CA PHE A 66 11.25 -3.82 -5.69
C PHE A 66 11.58 -3.47 -7.15
N ARG A 67 11.40 -2.23 -7.55
CA ARG A 67 11.86 -1.72 -8.85
C ARG A 67 13.36 -1.95 -9.03
N VAL A 68 14.18 -1.54 -8.05
CA VAL A 68 15.64 -1.73 -8.09
C VAL A 68 16.00 -3.21 -8.19
N TYR A 69 15.31 -4.07 -7.43
CA TYR A 69 15.50 -5.52 -7.45
C TYR A 69 15.22 -6.12 -8.83
N LEU A 70 14.13 -5.74 -9.48
CA LEU A 70 13.78 -6.22 -10.83
C LEU A 70 14.82 -5.77 -11.86
N ASN A 71 15.27 -4.52 -11.80
CA ASN A 71 16.24 -3.98 -12.72
C ASN A 71 17.62 -4.63 -12.55
N GLU A 72 18.11 -4.80 -11.32
CA GLU A 72 19.44 -5.36 -11.07
C GLU A 72 19.52 -6.88 -11.28
N ARG A 73 18.43 -7.61 -10.97
CA ARG A 73 18.45 -9.07 -11.00
C ARG A 73 17.96 -9.67 -12.31
N TYR A 74 16.98 -9.03 -12.92
CA TYR A 74 16.33 -9.55 -14.12
C TYR A 74 16.56 -8.70 -15.36
N ASP A 75 17.25 -7.55 -15.22
CA ASP A 75 17.39 -6.55 -16.29
C ASP A 75 16.02 -6.19 -16.90
N TYR A 76 15.04 -5.95 -16.01
CA TYR A 76 13.65 -5.76 -16.38
C TYR A 76 13.15 -4.38 -16.00
N HIS A 77 13.07 -3.49 -17.00
CA HIS A 77 12.63 -2.09 -16.86
C HIS A 77 11.14 -1.85 -17.20
N GLY A 78 10.43 -2.91 -17.59
CA GLY A 78 9.03 -2.81 -18.05
C GLY A 78 8.04 -2.36 -16.99
N LEU A 79 8.43 -2.37 -15.71
CA LEU A 79 7.61 -1.93 -14.57
C LEU A 79 8.01 -0.58 -13.99
N ASP A 80 9.08 0.04 -14.45
CA ASP A 80 9.63 1.26 -13.86
C ASP A 80 8.58 2.38 -13.73
N PHE A 81 7.86 2.65 -14.80
CA PHE A 81 6.82 3.66 -14.82
C PHE A 81 5.63 3.30 -13.91
N LEU A 82 5.17 2.05 -13.96
CA LEU A 82 4.00 1.60 -13.19
C LEU A 82 4.26 1.63 -11.68
N ILE A 83 5.46 1.21 -11.25
CA ILE A 83 5.85 1.25 -9.84
C ILE A 83 5.96 2.70 -9.36
N VAL A 84 6.58 3.58 -10.14
CA VAL A 84 6.66 5.01 -9.78
C VAL A 84 5.27 5.63 -9.71
N ALA A 85 4.39 5.32 -10.68
CA ALA A 85 2.99 5.78 -10.66
C ALA A 85 2.25 5.28 -9.41
N ALA A 86 2.40 4.01 -9.03
CA ALA A 86 1.81 3.45 -7.82
C ALA A 86 2.30 4.16 -6.55
N ILE A 87 3.61 4.44 -6.44
CA ILE A 87 4.16 5.23 -5.34
C ILE A 87 3.54 6.63 -5.30
N CYS A 88 3.46 7.31 -6.44
CA CYS A 88 2.88 8.66 -6.52
C CYS A 88 1.41 8.66 -6.10
N VAL A 89 0.60 7.70 -6.56
CA VAL A 89 -0.82 7.60 -6.19
C VAL A 89 -0.96 7.36 -4.69
N THR A 90 -0.19 6.44 -4.11
CA THR A 90 -0.23 6.14 -2.67
C THR A 90 0.16 7.35 -1.82
N VAL A 91 1.24 8.05 -2.18
CA VAL A 91 1.70 9.23 -1.45
C VAL A 91 0.70 10.39 -1.60
N LEU A 92 0.18 10.62 -2.81
CA LEU A 92 -0.84 11.64 -3.04
C LEU A 92 -2.12 11.36 -2.25
N LEU A 93 -2.59 10.12 -2.22
CA LEU A 93 -3.74 9.72 -1.42
C LEU A 93 -3.53 10.09 0.07
N GLN A 94 -2.35 9.79 0.62
CA GLN A 94 -2.03 10.09 2.01
C GLN A 94 -1.98 11.60 2.28
N ILE A 95 -1.33 12.38 1.40
CA ILE A 95 -1.22 13.84 1.56
C ILE A 95 -2.59 14.50 1.49
N VAL A 96 -3.42 14.12 0.50
CA VAL A 96 -4.76 14.68 0.35
C VAL A 96 -5.66 14.26 1.51
N SER A 97 -5.58 13.01 1.97
CA SER A 97 -6.31 12.53 3.13
C SER A 97 -6.01 13.37 4.37
N LEU A 98 -4.74 13.61 4.68
CA LEU A 98 -4.31 14.45 5.80
C LEU A 98 -4.73 15.91 5.64
N GLY A 99 -4.60 16.45 4.43
CA GLY A 99 -5.04 17.82 4.11
C GLY A 99 -6.53 18.00 4.32
N LEU A 100 -7.36 17.08 3.84
CA LEU A 100 -8.81 17.11 4.02
C LEU A 100 -9.22 16.94 5.47
N GLN A 101 -8.55 16.09 6.25
CA GLN A 101 -8.78 15.97 7.69
C GLN A 101 -8.46 17.27 8.43
N GLY A 102 -7.34 17.92 8.10
CA GLY A 102 -6.94 19.21 8.70
C GLY A 102 -7.94 20.32 8.39
N ILE A 103 -8.42 20.39 7.16
CA ILE A 103 -9.44 21.37 6.74
C ILE A 103 -10.79 21.08 7.43
N ALA A 104 -11.20 19.81 7.49
CA ALA A 104 -12.44 19.40 8.11
C ALA A 104 -12.44 19.71 9.62
N PHE A 105 -11.31 19.56 10.30
CA PHE A 105 -11.16 19.94 11.71
C PHE A 105 -11.41 21.43 11.95
N GLY A 106 -10.91 22.30 11.04
CA GLY A 106 -11.12 23.75 11.13
C GLY A 106 -12.51 24.25 10.71
N LEU A 107 -13.18 23.54 9.80
CA LEU A 107 -14.45 23.97 9.18
C LEU A 107 -15.65 23.05 9.50
N ALA A 108 -15.48 22.08 10.38
CA ALA A 108 -16.50 21.09 10.72
C ALA A 108 -17.92 21.67 11.02
N PRO A 109 -18.07 22.84 11.67
CA PRO A 109 -19.39 23.41 11.93
C PRO A 109 -20.14 23.90 10.69
N ILE A 110 -19.42 24.22 9.60
CA ILE A 110 -19.97 24.97 8.47
C ILE A 110 -20.12 24.08 7.20
N ALA A 111 -19.26 23.12 6.98
CA ALA A 111 -19.16 22.41 5.70
C ALA A 111 -18.84 20.90 5.82
N GLY A 112 -19.01 20.29 6.99
CA GLY A 112 -18.58 18.92 7.28
C GLY A 112 -19.06 17.88 6.27
N ASN A 113 -20.34 17.94 5.85
CA ASN A 113 -20.91 16.97 4.92
C ASN A 113 -20.29 17.07 3.50
N ILE A 114 -19.97 18.26 3.04
CA ILE A 114 -19.38 18.47 1.71
C ILE A 114 -17.96 17.90 1.68
N PHE A 115 -17.16 18.15 2.72
CA PHE A 115 -15.79 17.61 2.81
C PHE A 115 -15.76 16.09 2.90
N ILE A 116 -16.71 15.46 3.61
CA ILE A 116 -16.83 14.01 3.68
C ILE A 116 -17.12 13.44 2.28
N VAL A 117 -18.04 14.03 1.52
CA VAL A 117 -18.34 13.60 0.15
C VAL A 117 -17.12 13.72 -0.74
N PHE A 118 -16.42 14.86 -0.70
CA PHE A 118 -15.18 15.05 -1.48
C PHE A 118 -14.11 14.02 -1.10
N TYR A 119 -13.93 13.75 0.20
CA TYR A 119 -12.98 12.74 0.67
C TYR A 119 -13.33 11.35 0.14
N LEU A 120 -14.60 10.95 0.23
CA LEU A 120 -15.05 9.64 -0.24
C LEU A 120 -14.89 9.50 -1.76
N MET A 121 -15.23 10.53 -2.53
CA MET A 121 -15.05 10.52 -3.98
C MET A 121 -13.57 10.44 -4.36
N PHE A 122 -12.72 11.22 -3.69
CA PHE A 122 -11.28 11.17 -3.93
C PHE A 122 -10.68 9.81 -3.54
N ALA A 123 -11.05 9.26 -2.38
CA ALA A 123 -10.60 7.95 -1.94
C ALA A 123 -11.04 6.85 -2.92
N ALA A 124 -12.29 6.88 -3.37
CA ALA A 124 -12.79 5.92 -4.37
C ALA A 124 -12.02 6.03 -5.70
N PHE A 125 -11.76 7.24 -6.18
CA PHE A 125 -10.98 7.45 -7.40
C PHE A 125 -9.54 6.98 -7.25
N ALA A 126 -8.90 7.25 -6.11
CA ALA A 126 -7.54 6.82 -5.84
C ALA A 126 -7.43 5.29 -5.71
N MET A 127 -8.39 4.63 -5.03
CA MET A 127 -8.48 3.17 -4.96
C MET A 127 -8.68 2.55 -6.34
N PHE A 128 -9.58 3.08 -7.15
CA PHE A 128 -9.78 2.63 -8.51
C PHE A 128 -8.50 2.73 -9.34
N THR A 129 -7.79 3.85 -9.23
CA THR A 129 -6.53 4.08 -9.95
C THR A 129 -5.43 3.12 -9.45
N ALA A 130 -5.30 2.93 -8.14
CA ALA A 130 -4.36 1.98 -7.54
C ALA A 130 -4.65 0.55 -8.01
N GLY A 131 -5.90 0.14 -8.01
CA GLY A 131 -6.31 -1.18 -8.48
C GLY A 131 -5.97 -1.43 -9.94
N ILE A 132 -6.14 -0.44 -10.82
CA ILE A 132 -5.71 -0.54 -12.23
C ILE A 132 -4.19 -0.72 -12.31
N LEU A 133 -3.42 0.06 -11.54
CA LEU A 133 -1.96 -0.04 -11.53
C LEU A 133 -1.51 -1.41 -11.04
N ASP A 134 -2.13 -1.95 -10.00
CA ASP A 134 -1.82 -3.27 -9.46
C ASP A 134 -2.12 -4.39 -10.48
N ILE A 135 -3.26 -4.31 -11.19
CA ILE A 135 -3.56 -5.26 -12.28
C ILE A 135 -2.50 -5.17 -13.39
N LEU A 136 -2.11 -3.96 -13.79
CA LEU A 136 -1.09 -3.79 -14.83
C LEU A 136 0.28 -4.29 -14.39
N ILE A 137 0.68 -4.04 -13.13
CA ILE A 137 1.90 -4.57 -12.53
C ILE A 137 1.88 -6.10 -12.54
N ALA A 138 0.78 -6.70 -12.08
CA ALA A 138 0.60 -8.14 -12.04
C ALA A 138 0.69 -8.79 -13.43
N VAL A 139 -0.01 -8.24 -14.42
CA VAL A 139 0.03 -8.74 -15.81
C VAL A 139 1.45 -8.66 -16.36
N LYS A 140 2.16 -7.54 -16.15
CA LYS A 140 3.54 -7.38 -16.61
C LYS A 140 4.51 -8.34 -15.92
N LEU A 141 4.33 -8.62 -14.61
CA LEU A 141 5.12 -9.62 -13.89
C LEU A 141 4.89 -11.03 -14.45
N LEU A 142 3.63 -11.39 -14.73
CA LEU A 142 3.29 -12.71 -15.31
C LEU A 142 3.81 -12.87 -16.74
N GLN A 143 3.98 -11.78 -17.50
CA GLN A 143 4.55 -11.80 -18.85
C GLN A 143 6.09 -11.87 -18.86
N MET A 144 6.74 -11.73 -17.71
CA MET A 144 8.20 -11.73 -17.61
C MET A 144 8.78 -13.14 -17.84
N ARG A 145 9.36 -13.37 -19.03
CA ARG A 145 9.91 -14.68 -19.44
C ARG A 145 11.11 -15.16 -18.62
N LYS A 146 11.90 -14.24 -18.06
CA LYS A 146 13.13 -14.53 -17.30
C LYS A 146 12.88 -14.90 -15.83
N GLY A 147 11.65 -14.81 -15.36
CA GLY A 147 11.32 -14.96 -13.93
C GLY A 147 10.56 -16.24 -13.64
N ASP A 148 11.13 -17.41 -13.90
CA ASP A 148 10.53 -18.68 -13.41
C ASP A 148 10.77 -18.83 -11.90
N ASN A 149 10.21 -17.87 -11.15
CA ASN A 149 10.28 -17.81 -9.71
C ASN A 149 8.86 -17.87 -9.15
N ASP A 150 8.55 -18.94 -8.46
CA ASP A 150 7.22 -19.20 -7.90
C ASP A 150 6.75 -18.09 -6.95
N LEU A 151 7.69 -17.46 -6.20
CA LEU A 151 7.36 -16.33 -5.33
C LEU A 151 6.97 -15.07 -6.13
N LEU A 152 7.62 -14.80 -7.27
CA LEU A 152 7.22 -13.69 -8.14
C LEU A 152 5.86 -13.94 -8.79
N LYS A 153 5.57 -15.18 -9.18
CA LYS A 153 4.26 -15.57 -9.70
C LYS A 153 3.18 -15.43 -8.61
N ALA A 154 3.46 -15.94 -7.40
CA ALA A 154 2.54 -15.81 -6.27
C ALA A 154 2.28 -14.33 -5.92
N PHE A 155 3.32 -13.51 -5.92
CA PHE A 155 3.21 -12.07 -5.75
C PHE A 155 2.31 -11.45 -6.83
N ALA A 156 2.53 -11.79 -8.11
CA ALA A 156 1.73 -11.27 -9.21
C ALA A 156 0.24 -11.68 -9.09
N TYR A 157 -0.06 -12.92 -8.71
CA TYR A 157 -1.46 -13.35 -8.52
C TYR A 157 -2.15 -12.62 -7.38
N ILE A 158 -1.45 -12.42 -6.25
CA ILE A 158 -2.02 -11.68 -5.13
C ILE A 158 -2.19 -10.20 -5.47
N THR A 159 -1.20 -9.59 -6.14
CA THR A 159 -1.31 -8.21 -6.63
C THR A 159 -2.51 -8.05 -7.57
N MET A 160 -2.75 -9.03 -8.46
CA MET A 160 -3.92 -9.03 -9.33
C MET A 160 -5.22 -9.12 -8.53
N ALA A 161 -5.28 -10.00 -7.52
CA ALA A 161 -6.46 -10.14 -6.67
C ALA A 161 -6.76 -8.85 -5.88
N VAL A 162 -5.73 -8.22 -5.28
CA VAL A 162 -5.86 -6.92 -4.61
C VAL A 162 -6.37 -5.87 -5.60
N GLY A 163 -5.75 -5.76 -6.78
CA GLY A 163 -6.16 -4.79 -7.79
C GLY A 163 -7.61 -4.96 -8.24
N VAL A 164 -8.09 -6.19 -8.43
CA VAL A 164 -9.50 -6.47 -8.77
C VAL A 164 -10.44 -6.01 -7.65
N LEU A 165 -10.09 -6.26 -6.38
CA LEU A 165 -10.90 -5.82 -5.25
C LEU A 165 -10.93 -4.29 -5.14
N GLU A 166 -9.82 -3.61 -5.39
CA GLU A 166 -9.72 -2.14 -5.33
C GLU A 166 -10.48 -1.47 -6.47
N VAL A 167 -10.42 -2.01 -7.70
CA VAL A 167 -11.19 -1.50 -8.84
C VAL A 167 -12.70 -1.55 -8.60
N THR A 168 -13.18 -2.57 -7.89
CA THR A 168 -14.61 -2.66 -7.56
C THR A 168 -15.05 -1.68 -6.47
N VAL A 169 -14.14 -0.97 -5.82
CA VAL A 169 -14.34 0.00 -4.72
C VAL A 169 -15.14 -0.56 -3.54
N ILE A 170 -16.30 -1.16 -3.82
CA ILE A 170 -17.20 -1.77 -2.81
C ILE A 170 -16.52 -2.94 -2.08
N LEU A 171 -15.69 -3.71 -2.78
CA LEU A 171 -14.95 -4.85 -2.22
C LEU A 171 -13.56 -4.45 -1.69
N SER A 172 -13.16 -3.19 -1.82
CA SER A 172 -11.85 -2.70 -1.36
C SER A 172 -11.56 -2.98 0.12
N PRO A 173 -12.53 -3.03 1.05
CA PRO A 173 -12.24 -3.46 2.42
C PRO A 173 -11.67 -4.88 2.51
N LEU A 174 -11.99 -5.77 1.56
CA LEU A 174 -11.41 -7.12 1.50
C LEU A 174 -9.94 -7.08 1.05
N ALA A 175 -9.54 -6.07 0.28
CA ALA A 175 -8.14 -5.88 -0.10
C ALA A 175 -7.25 -5.69 1.15
N PHE A 176 -7.73 -5.01 2.19
CA PHE A 176 -7.00 -4.85 3.45
C PHE A 176 -6.63 -6.17 4.14
N VAL A 177 -7.37 -7.26 3.87
CA VAL A 177 -7.03 -8.60 4.37
C VAL A 177 -5.91 -9.23 3.54
N LEU A 178 -5.86 -8.93 2.24
CA LEU A 178 -4.85 -9.49 1.33
C LEU A 178 -3.55 -8.69 1.33
N VAL A 179 -3.58 -7.39 1.60
CA VAL A 179 -2.36 -6.54 1.61
C VAL A 179 -1.29 -7.03 2.59
N PRO A 180 -1.58 -7.48 3.82
CA PRO A 180 -0.57 -8.10 4.67
C PRO A 180 0.11 -9.32 4.03
N VAL A 181 -0.65 -10.19 3.37
CA VAL A 181 -0.10 -11.36 2.66
C VAL A 181 0.79 -10.91 1.49
N TYR A 182 0.35 -9.92 0.73
CA TYR A 182 1.11 -9.27 -0.33
C TYR A 182 2.46 -8.72 0.20
N CYS A 183 2.45 -8.01 1.34
CA CYS A 183 3.65 -7.48 1.99
C CYS A 183 4.61 -8.59 2.43
N VAL A 184 4.10 -9.68 3.02
CA VAL A 184 4.91 -10.84 3.44
C VAL A 184 5.59 -11.49 2.24
N ILE A 185 4.86 -11.77 1.16
CA ILE A 185 5.43 -12.39 -0.04
C ILE A 185 6.51 -11.50 -0.66
N LEU A 186 6.26 -10.18 -0.72
CA LEU A 186 7.27 -9.24 -1.20
C LEU A 186 8.52 -9.24 -0.32
N GLY A 187 8.34 -9.30 1.01
CA GLY A 187 9.43 -9.47 1.96
C GLY A 187 10.22 -10.75 1.73
N MET A 188 9.53 -11.87 1.49
CA MET A 188 10.17 -13.15 1.18
C MET A 188 10.97 -13.11 -0.15
N ILE A 189 10.49 -12.41 -1.17
CA ILE A 189 11.23 -12.23 -2.43
C ILE A 189 12.60 -11.58 -2.17
N PHE A 190 12.67 -10.61 -1.26
CA PHE A 190 13.92 -9.95 -0.92
C PHE A 190 14.84 -10.81 -0.04
N LEU A 191 14.28 -11.64 0.86
CA LEU A 191 15.05 -12.40 1.84
C LEU A 191 15.48 -13.76 1.31
N TRP A 192 14.58 -14.53 0.69
CA TRP A 192 14.81 -15.94 0.35
C TRP A 192 15.95 -16.16 -0.67
N LYS A 193 16.04 -15.36 -1.69
CA LYS A 193 17.11 -15.53 -2.72
C LYS A 193 18.50 -15.04 -2.31
N GLN A 194 18.65 -14.54 -1.10
CA GLN A 194 20.00 -14.28 -0.56
C GLN A 194 20.71 -15.56 -0.12
N GLU A 195 19.98 -16.63 0.23
CA GLU A 195 20.55 -17.90 0.68
C GLU A 195 21.09 -18.76 -0.47
N GLU A 196 20.41 -18.79 -1.63
CA GLU A 196 20.86 -19.60 -2.78
C GLU A 196 22.24 -19.20 -3.34
N VAL A 197 22.64 -17.94 -3.20
CA VAL A 197 23.95 -17.42 -3.63
C VAL A 197 25.08 -17.80 -2.63
N GLN A 198 24.75 -18.28 -1.44
CA GLN A 198 25.76 -18.73 -0.46
C GLN A 198 26.18 -20.19 -0.63
N LEU A 199 25.40 -20.98 -1.36
CA LEU A 199 25.63 -22.41 -1.55
C LEU A 199 26.25 -22.78 -2.91
N ALA A 200 26.46 -21.78 -3.78
CA ALA A 200 27.12 -21.91 -5.07
C ALA A 200 28.51 -21.26 -5.08
#